data_f4a3a951a985cf4f9df9e646536e33cd
#
_entry.id   f4a3a951a985cf4f9df9e646536e33cd
#
_cell.length_a   1.000
_cell.length_b   1.000
_cell.length_c   1.000
_cell.angle_alpha   90.00
_cell.angle_beta   90.00
_cell.angle_gamma   90.00
#
_symmetry.space_group_name_H-M   'P 1'
#
loop_
_entity.id
_entity.type
_entity.pdbx_description
1 polymer ?
#
loop_
_entity_poly.entity_id
_entity_poly.type
_entity_poly.pdbx_seq_one_letter_code
_entity_poly.pdbx_strand_id
1 'polypeptide(L)'
;MAAVLDGELRGVYENRRTTVASYLREWLATRKPHLAPNTYAGYAACVERDLVPAFGHLRLLDLRPEHIDDWVTAQLEAQRGRVTVYRAVSTLRNALNAAVRSWRLRYNPAKHSVPPKPRAAERTCWTPEQAATFLQHSAEQYADQLTDLFEVMLGTGMRRGEVLALHWSDVHLMDRKLFVRWTLAAIDNGKIHLREPKTEASRAWISLSPRVMTALHRQAAIQMAAHPDGRLEGLVFARPGGTPLRPQWVLDQLRKRTAELDLPRIGLHDLRHTAASIMIAENIPVAVISKTLRHSTIATTINLYGHLLKDSADQAVLALAQALDRAAAGRSPVPGPGEVLRRAA
;
A
#
# COMPACT_ATOMS: atom_id res chain seq x y z
N MET A 1 33.12 -38.09 -15.00
CA MET A 1 32.98 -37.72 -16.40
C MET A 1 31.51 -37.81 -16.92
N ALA A 2 30.83 -38.97 -16.79
CA ALA A 2 29.43 -39.12 -17.26
C ALA A 2 28.42 -38.06 -16.77
N ALA A 3 28.52 -37.63 -15.52
CA ALA A 3 27.60 -36.63 -14.94
C ALA A 3 27.89 -35.18 -15.36
N VAL A 4 29.12 -34.88 -15.82
CA VAL A 4 29.48 -33.60 -16.45
C VAL A 4 28.90 -33.56 -17.86
N LEU A 5 29.05 -34.65 -18.62
CA LEU A 5 28.44 -34.81 -19.95
C LEU A 5 26.90 -34.79 -19.91
N ASP A 6 26.27 -35.37 -18.88
CA ASP A 6 24.81 -35.29 -18.67
C ASP A 6 24.33 -33.88 -18.34
N GLY A 7 25.14 -33.07 -17.60
CA GLY A 7 24.88 -31.66 -17.35
C GLY A 7 25.04 -30.79 -18.58
N GLU A 8 26.07 -31.01 -19.38
CA GLU A 8 26.30 -30.29 -20.64
C GLU A 8 25.24 -30.66 -21.71
N LEU A 9 24.89 -31.94 -21.85
CA LEU A 9 23.81 -32.39 -22.71
C LEU A 9 22.43 -31.88 -22.31
N ARG A 10 22.24 -31.50 -21.03
CA ARG A 10 20.98 -31.00 -20.49
C ARG A 10 20.99 -29.50 -20.20
N GLY A 11 22.05 -28.77 -20.54
CA GLY A 11 22.16 -27.31 -20.46
C GLY A 11 22.20 -26.76 -19.03
N VAL A 12 22.72 -27.54 -18.05
CA VAL A 12 22.91 -27.04 -16.66
C VAL A 12 24.38 -26.77 -16.43
N TYR A 13 24.73 -25.50 -16.24
CA TYR A 13 26.10 -24.99 -16.07
C TYR A 13 26.39 -24.54 -14.64
N GLU A 14 26.10 -25.35 -13.63
CA GLU A 14 26.36 -24.98 -12.25
C GLU A 14 27.59 -25.71 -11.70
N ASN A 15 28.40 -24.96 -10.96
CA ASN A 15 29.49 -25.54 -10.20
C ASN A 15 28.92 -26.43 -9.08
N ARG A 16 29.24 -27.72 -9.06
CA ARG A 16 28.75 -28.69 -8.09
C ARG A 16 29.10 -28.33 -6.63
N ARG A 17 30.01 -27.39 -6.41
CA ARG A 17 30.37 -26.89 -5.06
C ARG A 17 29.57 -25.69 -4.61
N THR A 18 28.79 -25.06 -5.48
CA THR A 18 28.01 -23.87 -5.12
C THR A 18 26.97 -24.23 -4.07
N THR A 19 27.03 -23.54 -2.93
CA THR A 19 26.04 -23.69 -1.86
C THR A 19 24.85 -22.76 -2.07
N VAL A 20 23.72 -23.07 -1.44
CA VAL A 20 22.54 -22.19 -1.44
C VAL A 20 22.90 -20.82 -0.86
N ALA A 21 23.71 -20.76 0.21
CA ALA A 21 24.15 -19.49 0.78
C ALA A 21 24.96 -18.64 -0.21
N SER A 22 25.94 -19.22 -0.90
CA SER A 22 26.75 -18.49 -1.88
C SER A 22 25.91 -18.01 -3.06
N TYR A 23 24.99 -18.86 -3.55
CA TYR A 23 24.09 -18.50 -4.63
C TYR A 23 23.13 -17.36 -4.26
N LEU A 24 22.49 -17.42 -3.09
CA LEU A 24 21.53 -16.40 -2.65
C LEU A 24 22.21 -15.04 -2.46
N ARG A 25 23.43 -15.00 -1.95
CA ARG A 25 24.22 -13.76 -1.81
C ARG A 25 24.63 -13.19 -3.17
N GLU A 26 25.07 -14.03 -4.10
CA GLU A 26 25.36 -13.63 -5.47
C GLU A 26 24.09 -13.06 -6.16
N TRP A 27 22.96 -13.77 -6.04
CA TRP A 27 21.67 -13.31 -6.58
C TRP A 27 21.26 -11.96 -6.00
N LEU A 28 21.42 -11.73 -4.69
CA LEU A 28 21.17 -10.43 -4.07
C LEU A 28 22.06 -9.33 -4.64
N ALA A 29 23.34 -9.60 -4.81
CA ALA A 29 24.29 -8.64 -5.36
C ALA A 29 23.92 -8.22 -6.77
N THR A 30 23.56 -9.17 -7.64
CA THR A 30 23.13 -8.88 -9.02
C THR A 30 21.80 -8.14 -9.09
N ARG A 31 20.90 -8.31 -8.09
CA ARG A 31 19.60 -7.64 -8.04
C ARG A 31 19.65 -6.23 -7.46
N LYS A 32 20.68 -5.92 -6.67
CA LYS A 32 20.81 -4.64 -5.96
C LYS A 32 20.62 -3.41 -6.85
N PRO A 33 21.23 -3.29 -8.05
CA PRO A 33 21.07 -2.13 -8.90
C PRO A 33 19.63 -1.95 -9.45
N HIS A 34 18.86 -3.05 -9.51
CA HIS A 34 17.53 -3.08 -10.13
C HIS A 34 16.38 -3.03 -9.12
N LEU A 35 16.68 -3.00 -7.83
CA LEU A 35 15.65 -3.02 -6.78
C LEU A 35 15.58 -1.69 -6.04
N ALA A 36 14.36 -1.31 -5.69
CA ALA A 36 14.18 -0.23 -4.74
C ALA A 36 14.85 -0.60 -3.39
N PRO A 37 15.49 0.37 -2.69
CA PRO A 37 16.24 0.11 -1.46
C PRO A 37 15.50 -0.74 -0.41
N ASN A 38 14.22 -0.43 -0.15
CA ASN A 38 13.39 -1.20 0.79
C ASN A 38 13.12 -2.64 0.33
N THR A 39 12.99 -2.86 -0.99
CA THR A 39 12.79 -4.20 -1.54
C THR A 39 14.06 -5.02 -1.40
N TYR A 40 15.22 -4.40 -1.69
CA TYR A 40 16.50 -5.04 -1.47
C TYR A 40 16.74 -5.37 0.00
N ALA A 41 16.52 -4.42 0.91
CA ALA A 41 16.65 -4.65 2.36
C ALA A 41 15.72 -5.78 2.84
N GLY A 42 14.48 -5.84 2.34
CA GLY A 42 13.55 -6.93 2.65
C GLY A 42 14.05 -8.29 2.16
N TYR A 43 14.61 -8.37 0.95
CA TYR A 43 15.19 -9.62 0.44
C TYR A 43 16.46 -10.01 1.21
N ALA A 44 17.36 -9.05 1.48
CA ALA A 44 18.57 -9.29 2.24
C ALA A 44 18.24 -9.82 3.64
N ALA A 45 17.27 -9.20 4.32
CA ALA A 45 16.82 -9.67 5.62
C ALA A 45 16.24 -11.10 5.57
N CYS A 46 15.44 -11.45 4.56
CA CYS A 46 14.95 -12.82 4.37
C CYS A 46 16.09 -13.80 4.10
N VAL A 47 17.02 -13.43 3.23
CA VAL A 47 18.15 -14.29 2.88
C VAL A 47 19.01 -14.57 4.11
N GLU A 48 19.46 -13.54 4.82
CA GLU A 48 20.44 -13.73 5.91
C GLU A 48 19.80 -14.27 7.19
N ARG A 49 18.56 -13.90 7.53
CA ARG A 49 17.92 -14.34 8.78
C ARG A 49 17.16 -15.65 8.66
N ASP A 50 16.66 -15.97 7.47
CA ASP A 50 15.73 -17.08 7.29
C ASP A 50 16.30 -18.17 6.38
N LEU A 51 16.75 -17.81 5.16
CA LEU A 51 17.10 -18.80 4.14
C LEU A 51 18.52 -19.36 4.28
N VAL A 52 19.50 -18.54 4.61
CA VAL A 52 20.89 -18.98 4.81
C VAL A 52 21.02 -19.90 6.03
N PRO A 53 20.44 -19.59 7.21
CA PRO A 53 20.45 -20.53 8.33
C PRO A 53 19.74 -21.85 8.02
N ALA A 54 18.65 -21.82 7.24
CA ALA A 54 17.87 -23.02 6.93
C ALA A 54 18.55 -23.91 5.86
N PHE A 55 18.98 -23.34 4.77
CA PHE A 55 19.38 -24.07 3.56
C PHE A 55 20.81 -23.79 3.12
N GLY A 56 21.48 -22.81 3.71
CA GLY A 56 22.75 -22.28 3.23
C GLY A 56 23.89 -23.31 3.14
N HIS A 57 23.86 -24.34 4.00
CA HIS A 57 24.82 -25.43 4.05
C HIS A 57 24.64 -26.45 2.90
N LEU A 58 23.46 -26.53 2.31
CA LEU A 58 23.18 -27.43 1.20
C LEU A 58 23.84 -26.93 -0.08
N ARG A 59 24.23 -27.88 -0.97
CA ARG A 59 24.60 -27.52 -2.33
C ARG A 59 23.34 -27.09 -3.10
N LEU A 60 23.47 -26.14 -4.00
CA LEU A 60 22.34 -25.63 -4.78
C LEU A 60 21.61 -26.74 -5.55
N LEU A 61 22.36 -27.70 -6.10
CA LEU A 61 21.83 -28.85 -6.82
C LEU A 61 21.15 -29.90 -5.94
N ASP A 62 21.43 -29.90 -4.63
CA ASP A 62 20.89 -30.85 -3.66
C ASP A 62 19.66 -30.32 -2.92
N LEU A 63 19.28 -29.04 -3.15
CA LEU A 63 18.08 -28.47 -2.57
C LEU A 63 16.83 -29.11 -3.20
N ARG A 64 16.00 -29.73 -2.37
CA ARG A 64 14.78 -30.44 -2.77
C ARG A 64 13.53 -29.80 -2.18
N PRO A 65 12.33 -30.07 -2.76
CA PRO A 65 11.06 -29.59 -2.21
C PRO A 65 10.86 -29.98 -0.75
N GLU A 66 11.22 -31.22 -0.36
CA GLU A 66 11.05 -31.74 0.99
C GLU A 66 11.77 -30.88 2.03
N HIS A 67 13.00 -30.42 1.76
CA HIS A 67 13.71 -29.51 2.67
C HIS A 67 12.94 -28.21 2.94
N ILE A 68 12.23 -27.71 1.92
CA ILE A 68 11.49 -26.45 2.04
C ILE A 68 10.20 -26.68 2.81
N ASP A 69 9.50 -27.79 2.55
CA ASP A 69 8.23 -28.13 3.21
C ASP A 69 8.46 -28.46 4.68
N ASP A 70 9.53 -29.19 5.02
CA ASP A 70 9.93 -29.47 6.41
C ASP A 70 10.24 -28.16 7.16
N TRP A 71 10.99 -27.26 6.51
CA TRP A 71 11.27 -25.96 7.12
C TRP A 71 10.01 -25.13 7.34
N VAL A 72 9.08 -25.09 6.36
CA VAL A 72 7.80 -24.38 6.49
C VAL A 72 7.02 -24.94 7.67
N THR A 73 6.93 -26.27 7.79
CA THR A 73 6.23 -26.95 8.89
C THR A 73 6.84 -26.58 10.23
N ALA A 74 8.15 -26.71 10.37
CA ALA A 74 8.86 -26.34 11.59
C ALA A 74 8.68 -24.88 12.00
N GLN A 75 8.67 -23.95 11.01
CA GLN A 75 8.43 -22.52 11.31
C GLN A 75 6.99 -22.26 11.79
N LEU A 76 6.01 -22.96 11.24
CA LEU A 76 4.60 -22.82 11.64
C LEU A 76 4.35 -23.44 13.02
N GLU A 77 4.95 -24.59 13.32
CA GLU A 77 4.92 -25.22 14.63
C GLU A 77 5.57 -24.33 15.70
N ALA A 78 6.67 -23.66 15.36
CA ALA A 78 7.30 -22.65 16.21
C ALA A 78 6.50 -21.33 16.30
N GLN A 79 5.23 -21.32 15.87
CA GLN A 79 4.32 -20.16 15.91
C GLN A 79 4.85 -18.92 15.17
N ARG A 80 5.73 -19.10 14.21
CA ARG A 80 6.21 -17.99 13.41
C ARG A 80 5.09 -17.46 12.50
N GLY A 81 4.97 -16.14 12.40
CA GLY A 81 3.88 -15.51 11.66
C GLY A 81 3.83 -15.96 10.18
N ARG A 82 2.66 -16.41 9.71
CA ARG A 82 2.43 -16.93 8.34
C ARG A 82 2.92 -15.97 7.23
N VAL A 83 2.78 -14.65 7.43
CA VAL A 83 3.26 -13.63 6.49
C VAL A 83 4.77 -13.70 6.32
N THR A 84 5.52 -13.92 7.40
CA THR A 84 6.98 -14.00 7.39
C THR A 84 7.44 -15.25 6.65
N VAL A 85 6.85 -16.42 6.98
CA VAL A 85 7.15 -17.70 6.32
C VAL A 85 6.82 -17.62 4.82
N TYR A 86 5.64 -17.12 4.47
CA TYR A 86 5.24 -16.93 3.07
C TYR A 86 6.21 -16.02 2.30
N ARG A 87 6.66 -14.93 2.93
CA ARG A 87 7.63 -14.00 2.32
C ARG A 87 8.99 -14.67 2.10
N ALA A 88 9.47 -15.45 3.06
CA ALA A 88 10.74 -16.17 2.95
C ALA A 88 10.71 -17.17 1.78
N VAL A 89 9.68 -18.03 1.69
CA VAL A 89 9.52 -18.98 0.58
C VAL A 89 9.33 -18.25 -0.75
N SER A 90 8.60 -17.15 -0.79
CA SER A 90 8.45 -16.34 -2.00
C SER A 90 9.78 -15.72 -2.46
N THR A 91 10.62 -15.28 -1.53
CA THR A 91 11.97 -14.78 -1.83
C THR A 91 12.86 -15.90 -2.38
N LEU A 92 12.84 -17.07 -1.74
CA LEU A 92 13.57 -18.26 -2.22
C LEU A 92 13.12 -18.66 -3.62
N ARG A 93 11.80 -18.71 -3.84
CA ARG A 93 11.21 -19.03 -5.16
C ARG A 93 11.68 -18.06 -6.24
N ASN A 94 11.75 -16.76 -5.95
CA ASN A 94 12.23 -15.75 -6.88
C ASN A 94 13.72 -15.94 -7.22
N ALA A 95 14.54 -16.25 -6.22
CA ALA A 95 15.96 -16.54 -6.42
C ALA A 95 16.16 -17.80 -7.27
N LEU A 96 15.46 -18.89 -6.93
CA LEU A 96 15.57 -20.16 -7.66
C LEU A 96 14.98 -20.07 -9.08
N ASN A 97 13.96 -19.26 -9.32
CA ASN A 97 13.51 -18.96 -10.69
C ASN A 97 14.61 -18.26 -11.52
N ALA A 98 15.42 -17.41 -10.88
CA ALA A 98 16.57 -16.83 -11.56
C ALA A 98 17.64 -17.88 -11.86
N ALA A 99 17.89 -18.84 -10.95
CA ALA A 99 18.79 -19.97 -11.18
C ALA A 99 18.35 -20.83 -12.38
N VAL A 100 17.04 -21.09 -12.50
CA VAL A 100 16.50 -21.84 -13.67
C VAL A 100 16.69 -21.03 -14.96
N ARG A 101 16.41 -19.73 -14.96
CA ARG A 101 16.62 -18.88 -16.16
C ARG A 101 18.07 -18.77 -16.59
N SER A 102 19.00 -18.88 -15.65
CA SER A 102 20.45 -18.85 -15.92
C SER A 102 21.06 -20.26 -16.10
N TRP A 103 20.24 -21.29 -16.26
CA TRP A 103 20.64 -22.68 -16.47
C TRP A 103 21.48 -23.28 -15.34
N ARG A 104 21.43 -22.72 -14.13
CA ARG A 104 22.06 -23.26 -12.93
C ARG A 104 21.24 -24.39 -12.30
N LEU A 105 19.91 -24.38 -12.49
CA LEU A 105 18.99 -25.43 -12.07
C LEU A 105 18.09 -25.85 -13.23
N ARG A 106 17.75 -27.11 -13.29
CA ARG A 106 16.78 -27.65 -14.25
C ARG A 106 15.34 -27.26 -13.93
N TYR A 107 15.01 -27.22 -12.64
CA TYR A 107 13.70 -26.85 -12.14
C TYR A 107 13.86 -26.11 -10.81
N ASN A 108 12.81 -25.40 -10.42
CA ASN A 108 12.76 -24.69 -9.15
C ASN A 108 12.12 -25.57 -8.06
N PRO A 109 12.87 -26.08 -7.06
CA PRO A 109 12.32 -26.92 -6.01
C PRO A 109 11.28 -26.19 -5.12
N ALA A 110 11.30 -24.85 -5.05
CA ALA A 110 10.29 -24.08 -4.31
C ALA A 110 9.00 -23.82 -5.10
N LYS A 111 8.86 -24.35 -6.34
CA LYS A 111 7.70 -24.07 -7.20
C LYS A 111 6.40 -24.60 -6.59
N HIS A 112 6.43 -25.79 -6.03
CA HIS A 112 5.28 -26.51 -5.49
C HIS A 112 5.14 -26.40 -3.98
N SER A 113 6.17 -25.93 -3.30
CA SER A 113 6.10 -25.60 -1.87
C SER A 113 5.24 -24.36 -1.67
N VAL A 114 4.03 -24.54 -1.20
CA VAL A 114 3.05 -23.46 -1.01
C VAL A 114 2.76 -23.30 0.48
N PRO A 115 3.51 -22.43 1.19
CA PRO A 115 3.15 -22.12 2.56
C PRO A 115 1.73 -21.55 2.62
N PRO A 116 0.98 -21.78 3.71
CA PRO A 116 -0.38 -21.28 3.85
C PRO A 116 -0.43 -19.79 3.52
N LYS A 117 -1.25 -19.44 2.53
CA LYS A 117 -1.41 -18.04 2.13
C LYS A 117 -1.92 -17.23 3.33
N PRO A 118 -1.23 -16.14 3.71
CA PRO A 118 -1.73 -15.32 4.80
C PRO A 118 -3.12 -14.80 4.45
N ARG A 119 -4.09 -15.01 5.34
CA ARG A 119 -5.35 -14.28 5.24
C ARG A 119 -5.06 -12.83 5.60
N ALA A 120 -5.47 -11.90 4.75
CA ALA A 120 -5.46 -10.49 5.12
C ALA A 120 -6.40 -10.35 6.32
N ALA A 121 -5.88 -9.92 7.47
CA ALA A 121 -6.73 -9.51 8.57
C ALA A 121 -7.58 -8.32 8.10
N GLU A 122 -8.84 -8.31 8.51
CA GLU A 122 -9.69 -7.15 8.30
C GLU A 122 -9.03 -5.92 8.93
N ARG A 123 -8.92 -4.86 8.14
CA ARG A 123 -8.21 -3.67 8.61
C ARG A 123 -9.14 -2.84 9.47
N THR A 124 -8.65 -2.47 10.64
CA THR A 124 -9.33 -1.51 11.49
C THR A 124 -9.28 -0.14 10.81
N CYS A 125 -10.46 0.42 10.52
CA CYS A 125 -10.63 1.80 10.05
C CYS A 125 -11.45 2.56 11.10
N TRP A 126 -11.19 3.84 11.25
CA TRP A 126 -12.02 4.71 12.09
C TRP A 126 -13.32 5.07 11.40
N THR A 127 -14.37 5.30 12.20
CA THR A 127 -15.58 5.96 11.73
C THR A 127 -15.31 7.45 11.48
N PRO A 128 -16.21 8.18 10.75
CA PRO A 128 -16.10 9.63 10.60
C PRO A 128 -15.99 10.36 11.94
N GLU A 129 -16.77 9.93 12.95
CA GLU A 129 -16.80 10.52 14.30
C GLU A 129 -15.46 10.30 15.03
N GLN A 130 -14.91 9.08 14.95
CA GLN A 130 -13.61 8.75 15.54
C GLN A 130 -12.49 9.57 14.89
N ALA A 131 -12.51 9.70 13.58
CA ALA A 131 -11.54 10.51 12.84
C ALA A 131 -11.66 12.01 13.23
N ALA A 132 -12.89 12.53 13.34
CA ALA A 132 -13.14 13.90 13.76
C ALA A 132 -12.67 14.15 15.20
N THR A 133 -12.99 13.24 16.13
CA THR A 133 -12.54 13.31 17.54
C THR A 133 -11.03 13.33 17.64
N PHE A 134 -10.33 12.47 16.87
CA PHE A 134 -8.87 12.44 16.84
C PHE A 134 -8.27 13.76 16.33
N LEU A 135 -8.82 14.31 15.24
CA LEU A 135 -8.33 15.57 14.68
C LEU A 135 -8.59 16.76 15.60
N GLN A 136 -9.77 16.80 16.25
CA GLN A 136 -10.11 17.82 17.22
C GLN A 136 -9.17 17.77 18.43
N HIS A 137 -9.00 16.60 19.05
CA HIS A 137 -8.07 16.41 20.16
C HIS A 137 -6.63 16.83 19.79
N SER A 138 -6.18 16.44 18.58
CA SER A 138 -4.85 16.84 18.10
C SER A 138 -4.71 18.36 17.97
N ALA A 139 -5.77 19.06 17.54
CA ALA A 139 -5.77 20.50 17.42
C ALA A 139 -5.82 21.21 18.78
N GLU A 140 -6.59 20.69 19.74
CA GLU A 140 -6.77 21.29 21.05
C GLU A 140 -5.59 21.03 22.00
N GLN A 141 -5.04 19.81 21.99
CA GLN A 141 -4.01 19.41 22.96
C GLN A 141 -2.59 19.59 22.46
N TYR A 142 -2.37 19.57 21.16
CA TYR A 142 -1.03 19.59 20.57
C TYR A 142 -0.78 20.82 19.70
N ALA A 143 -1.72 21.19 18.83
CA ALA A 143 -1.64 22.33 17.90
C ALA A 143 -0.29 22.40 17.14
N ASP A 144 0.28 21.24 16.79
CA ASP A 144 1.59 21.10 16.17
C ASP A 144 1.49 20.71 14.68
N GLN A 145 2.63 20.64 13.98
CA GLN A 145 2.68 20.25 12.58
C GLN A 145 2.08 18.86 12.30
N LEU A 146 2.04 17.95 13.29
CA LEU A 146 1.45 16.62 13.11
C LEU A 146 -0.07 16.69 13.06
N THR A 147 -0.69 17.65 13.73
CA THR A 147 -2.12 17.92 13.60
C THR A 147 -2.48 18.18 12.13
N ASP A 148 -1.73 19.08 11.49
CA ASP A 148 -1.93 19.39 10.07
C ASP A 148 -1.56 18.22 9.15
N LEU A 149 -0.51 17.47 9.49
CA LEU A 149 -0.11 16.27 8.75
C LEU A 149 -1.22 15.21 8.74
N PHE A 150 -1.84 14.94 9.90
CA PHE A 150 -2.93 13.97 10.02
C PHE A 150 -4.18 14.44 9.28
N GLU A 151 -4.51 15.75 9.33
CA GLU A 151 -5.59 16.34 8.55
C GLU A 151 -5.36 16.15 7.03
N VAL A 152 -4.14 16.44 6.55
CA VAL A 152 -3.76 16.23 5.14
C VAL A 152 -3.83 14.76 4.77
N MET A 153 -3.35 13.83 5.63
CA MET A 153 -3.42 12.40 5.35
C MET A 153 -4.86 11.89 5.21
N LEU A 154 -5.73 12.26 6.14
CA LEU A 154 -7.15 11.86 6.11
C LEU A 154 -7.90 12.51 4.95
N GLY A 155 -7.73 13.83 4.76
CA GLY A 155 -8.48 14.58 3.76
C GLY A 155 -8.05 14.34 2.30
N THR A 156 -6.86 13.76 2.07
CA THR A 156 -6.34 13.47 0.72
C THR A 156 -6.19 11.99 0.42
N GLY A 157 -6.20 11.13 1.44
CA GLY A 157 -5.87 9.72 1.31
C GLY A 157 -4.44 9.45 0.80
N MET A 158 -3.51 10.38 0.93
CA MET A 158 -2.12 10.20 0.53
C MET A 158 -1.45 9.04 1.28
N ARG A 159 -0.52 8.35 0.61
CA ARG A 159 0.31 7.36 1.30
C ARG A 159 1.26 8.06 2.27
N ARG A 160 1.59 7.39 3.38
CA ARG A 160 2.54 7.91 4.37
C ARG A 160 3.80 8.51 3.76
N GLY A 161 4.43 7.80 2.82
CA GLY A 161 5.66 8.27 2.19
C GLY A 161 5.47 9.47 1.28
N GLU A 162 4.28 9.63 0.70
CA GLU A 162 3.94 10.77 -0.17
C GLU A 162 3.77 12.05 0.66
N VAL A 163 3.02 11.99 1.76
CA VAL A 163 2.83 13.17 2.61
C VAL A 163 4.12 13.60 3.32
N LEU A 164 4.95 12.65 3.74
CA LEU A 164 6.25 12.94 4.36
C LEU A 164 7.31 13.43 3.38
N ALA A 165 7.06 13.32 2.09
CA ALA A 165 7.91 13.82 1.01
C ALA A 165 7.28 15.01 0.27
N LEU A 166 6.18 15.56 0.77
CA LEU A 166 5.49 16.69 0.13
C LEU A 166 6.34 17.94 0.26
N HIS A 167 6.64 18.58 -0.88
CA HIS A 167 7.38 19.84 -0.95
C HIS A 167 6.43 21.00 -1.25
N TRP A 168 6.79 22.18 -0.78
CA TRP A 168 6.02 23.41 -1.07
C TRP A 168 5.94 23.72 -2.56
N SER A 169 6.98 23.40 -3.33
CA SER A 169 6.98 23.53 -4.80
C SER A 169 5.89 22.73 -5.50
N ASP A 170 5.33 21.72 -4.83
CA ASP A 170 4.27 20.85 -5.36
C ASP A 170 2.87 21.19 -4.77
N VAL A 171 2.78 22.23 -3.93
CA VAL A 171 1.51 22.69 -3.31
C VAL A 171 1.05 23.99 -3.98
N HIS A 172 -0.05 23.91 -4.70
CA HIS A 172 -0.64 25.02 -5.46
C HIS A 172 -1.90 25.49 -4.72
N LEU A 173 -1.73 26.32 -3.68
CA LEU A 173 -2.82 26.76 -2.81
C LEU A 173 -3.88 27.54 -3.59
N MET A 174 -3.49 28.42 -4.53
CA MET A 174 -4.45 29.19 -5.34
C MET A 174 -5.33 28.30 -6.22
N ASP A 175 -4.76 27.23 -6.73
CA ASP A 175 -5.47 26.25 -7.58
C ASP A 175 -6.19 25.15 -6.75
N ARG A 176 -6.07 25.18 -5.42
CA ARG A 176 -6.58 24.15 -4.50
C ARG A 176 -6.17 22.74 -4.90
N LYS A 177 -4.91 22.55 -5.28
CA LYS A 177 -4.38 21.24 -5.66
C LYS A 177 -2.92 21.07 -5.23
N LEU A 178 -2.50 19.84 -5.07
CA LEU A 178 -1.11 19.46 -4.90
C LEU A 178 -0.73 18.35 -5.88
N PHE A 179 0.56 18.24 -6.16
CA PHE A 179 1.11 17.21 -7.03
C PHE A 179 1.96 16.22 -6.24
N VAL A 180 1.70 14.92 -6.40
CA VAL A 180 2.52 13.88 -5.77
C VAL A 180 3.72 13.58 -6.63
N ARG A 181 4.86 14.20 -6.30
CA ARG A 181 6.14 14.05 -7.03
C ARG A 181 7.07 13.05 -6.35
N TRP A 182 7.09 13.03 -5.02
CA TRP A 182 8.06 12.29 -4.24
C TRP A 182 7.40 11.33 -3.26
N THR A 183 8.12 10.31 -2.87
CA THR A 183 7.78 9.44 -1.76
C THR A 183 9.01 9.18 -0.90
N LEU A 184 8.82 9.27 0.41
CA LEU A 184 9.83 8.98 1.41
C LEU A 184 9.79 7.50 1.78
N ALA A 185 10.95 6.85 1.71
CA ALA A 185 11.17 5.52 2.20
C ALA A 185 12.23 5.54 3.31
N ALA A 186 11.98 4.84 4.42
CA ALA A 186 12.97 4.66 5.49
C ALA A 186 13.38 3.20 5.53
N ILE A 187 14.70 2.94 5.57
CA ILE A 187 15.29 1.62 5.77
C ILE A 187 15.83 1.59 7.19
N ASP A 188 15.44 0.56 7.94
CA ASP A 188 15.88 0.32 9.33
C ASP A 188 15.77 1.56 10.24
N ASN A 189 14.72 2.38 10.00
CA ASN A 189 14.46 3.65 10.68
C ASN A 189 15.60 4.68 10.63
N GLY A 190 16.70 4.39 9.95
CA GLY A 190 17.90 5.24 9.94
C GLY A 190 18.15 5.95 8.64
N LYS A 191 18.05 5.26 7.51
CA LYS A 191 18.36 5.82 6.19
C LYS A 191 17.08 6.23 5.48
N ILE A 192 16.91 7.54 5.30
CA ILE A 192 15.78 8.13 4.58
C ILE A 192 16.17 8.30 3.11
N HIS A 193 15.32 7.81 2.22
CA HIS A 193 15.47 7.95 0.78
C HIS A 193 14.24 8.63 0.20
N LEU A 194 14.44 9.75 -0.46
CA LEU A 194 13.44 10.37 -1.33
C LEU A 194 13.56 9.75 -2.72
N ARG A 195 12.43 9.38 -3.30
CA ARG A 195 12.38 8.82 -4.66
C ARG A 195 11.05 9.17 -5.32
N GLU A 196 11.01 9.02 -6.62
CA GLU A 196 9.75 9.09 -7.36
C GLU A 196 8.83 7.90 -7.00
N PRO A 197 7.49 8.08 -7.05
CA PRO A 197 6.56 6.99 -6.89
C PRO A 197 6.80 5.88 -7.92
N LYS A 198 6.51 4.62 -7.52
CA LYS A 198 6.76 3.44 -8.37
C LYS A 198 5.91 3.38 -9.63
N THR A 199 4.74 3.98 -9.64
CA THR A 199 3.80 3.90 -10.74
C THR A 199 3.39 5.30 -11.17
N GLU A 200 3.15 5.48 -12.45
CA GLU A 200 2.66 6.73 -13.01
C GLU A 200 1.33 7.16 -12.39
N ALA A 201 0.44 6.20 -12.11
CA ALA A 201 -0.82 6.47 -11.40
C ALA A 201 -0.64 7.09 -10.00
N SER A 202 0.53 6.92 -9.38
CA SER A 202 0.86 7.57 -8.10
C SER A 202 1.38 9.00 -8.27
N ARG A 203 1.81 9.39 -9.47
CA ARG A 203 2.21 10.76 -9.82
C ARG A 203 0.97 11.50 -10.35
N ALA A 204 0.23 12.15 -9.50
CA ALA A 204 -1.03 12.77 -9.88
C ALA A 204 -1.33 14.01 -9.05
N TRP A 205 -2.16 14.86 -9.63
CA TRP A 205 -2.78 15.97 -8.93
C TRP A 205 -3.84 15.48 -7.96
N ILE A 206 -3.91 16.11 -6.81
CA ILE A 206 -4.92 15.89 -5.78
C ILE A 206 -5.62 17.22 -5.53
N SER A 207 -6.96 17.22 -5.62
CA SER A 207 -7.79 18.35 -5.21
C SER A 207 -7.83 18.46 -3.68
N LEU A 208 -7.80 19.69 -3.17
CA LEU A 208 -7.74 19.98 -1.75
C LEU A 208 -9.11 20.49 -1.26
N SER A 209 -9.63 19.85 -0.22
CA SER A 209 -10.82 20.30 0.49
C SER A 209 -10.51 21.57 1.31
N PRO A 210 -11.53 22.35 1.71
CA PRO A 210 -11.32 23.52 2.59
C PRO A 210 -10.58 23.18 3.87
N ARG A 211 -10.85 22.02 4.49
CA ARG A 211 -10.15 21.55 5.70
C ARG A 211 -8.65 21.37 5.46
N VAL A 212 -8.28 20.65 4.38
CA VAL A 212 -6.87 20.42 4.00
C VAL A 212 -6.18 21.75 3.66
N MET A 213 -6.89 22.66 2.97
CA MET A 213 -6.39 24.00 2.69
C MET A 213 -6.06 24.77 3.96
N THR A 214 -6.96 24.74 4.95
CA THR A 214 -6.72 25.38 6.27
C THR A 214 -5.47 24.82 6.95
N ALA A 215 -5.30 23.49 6.95
CA ALA A 215 -4.11 22.84 7.52
C ALA A 215 -2.82 23.28 6.80
N LEU A 216 -2.82 23.31 5.49
CA LEU A 216 -1.67 23.76 4.70
C LEU A 216 -1.38 25.26 4.88
N HIS A 217 -2.40 26.11 5.00
CA HIS A 217 -2.23 27.54 5.29
C HIS A 217 -1.61 27.76 6.66
N ARG A 218 -2.06 27.02 7.71
CA ARG A 218 -1.42 27.10 9.04
C ARG A 218 0.04 26.72 8.98
N GLN A 219 0.35 25.60 8.31
CA GLN A 219 1.71 25.13 8.15
C GLN A 219 2.57 26.13 7.35
N ALA A 220 2.01 26.75 6.31
CA ALA A 220 2.68 27.79 5.55
C ALA A 220 3.01 29.01 6.43
N ALA A 221 2.04 29.49 7.21
CA ALA A 221 2.24 30.63 8.11
C ALA A 221 3.34 30.38 9.15
N ILE A 222 3.37 29.17 9.74
CA ILE A 222 4.40 28.76 10.72
C ILE A 222 5.78 28.76 10.04
N GLN A 223 5.91 28.20 8.85
CA GLN A 223 7.21 28.12 8.17
C GLN A 223 7.68 29.50 7.65
N MET A 224 6.77 30.31 7.10
CA MET A 224 7.10 31.68 6.69
C MET A 224 7.59 32.53 7.86
N ALA A 225 6.95 32.40 9.02
CA ALA A 225 7.38 33.12 10.23
C ALA A 225 8.76 32.65 10.73
N ALA A 226 9.13 31.40 10.49
CA ALA A 226 10.41 30.83 10.91
C ALA A 226 11.56 31.11 9.93
N HIS A 227 11.26 31.54 8.70
CA HIS A 227 12.25 31.86 7.66
C HIS A 227 12.46 33.38 7.56
N PRO A 228 13.73 33.87 7.58
CA PRO A 228 14.02 35.29 7.48
C PRO A 228 13.44 35.97 6.23
N ASP A 229 13.38 35.23 5.12
CA ASP A 229 12.92 35.72 3.82
C ASP A 229 11.41 35.51 3.61
N GLY A 230 10.70 34.90 4.56
CA GLY A 230 9.30 34.55 4.44
C GLY A 230 8.98 33.59 3.29
N ARG A 231 9.97 32.86 2.76
CA ARG A 231 9.78 31.93 1.64
C ARG A 231 9.37 30.55 2.10
N LEU A 232 8.50 29.92 1.31
CA LEU A 232 8.13 28.52 1.50
C LEU A 232 9.00 27.65 0.62
N GLU A 233 9.94 26.94 1.24
CA GLU A 233 10.87 26.04 0.54
C GLU A 233 10.98 24.70 1.25
N GLY A 234 11.44 23.68 0.50
CA GLY A 234 11.64 22.32 1.04
C GLY A 234 10.35 21.58 1.37
N LEU A 235 10.43 20.75 2.41
CA LEU A 235 9.32 19.89 2.82
C LEU A 235 8.25 20.67 3.58
N VAL A 236 6.97 20.33 3.30
CA VAL A 236 5.82 20.88 4.03
C VAL A 236 5.86 20.44 5.49
N PHE A 237 6.22 19.21 5.77
CA PHE A 237 6.36 18.65 7.11
C PHE A 237 7.80 18.23 7.36
N ALA A 238 8.51 19.00 8.16
CA ALA A 238 9.93 18.81 8.38
C ALA A 238 10.29 18.98 9.87
N ARG A 239 11.43 18.44 10.25
CA ARG A 239 12.08 18.73 11.53
C ARG A 239 12.72 20.12 11.47
N PRO A 240 13.02 20.74 12.61
CA PRO A 240 13.89 21.92 12.63
C PRO A 240 15.14 21.65 11.79
N GLY A 241 15.49 22.63 10.92
CA GLY A 241 16.59 22.46 9.93
C GLY A 241 16.18 21.79 8.62
N GLY A 242 14.88 21.62 8.34
CA GLY A 242 14.38 21.17 7.03
C GLY A 242 14.53 19.67 6.74
N THR A 243 15.00 18.87 7.71
CA THR A 243 15.19 17.43 7.52
C THR A 243 13.85 16.67 7.63
N PRO A 244 13.68 15.55 6.89
CA PRO A 244 12.44 14.81 6.90
C PRO A 244 12.05 14.25 8.27
N LEU A 245 10.75 14.20 8.54
CA LEU A 245 10.21 13.48 9.69
C LEU A 245 10.46 11.97 9.55
N ARG A 246 10.86 11.33 10.66
CA ARG A 246 11.02 9.87 10.67
C ARG A 246 9.65 9.19 10.73
N PRO A 247 9.32 8.30 9.79
CA PRO A 247 8.01 7.64 9.75
C PRO A 247 7.62 6.90 11.03
N GLN A 248 8.61 6.33 11.74
CA GLN A 248 8.35 5.65 13.00
C GLN A 248 7.96 6.64 14.10
N TRP A 249 8.63 7.77 14.20
CA TRP A 249 8.28 8.81 15.18
C TRP A 249 6.86 9.34 14.94
N VAL A 250 6.48 9.59 13.68
CA VAL A 250 5.11 10.02 13.35
C VAL A 250 4.08 8.95 13.75
N LEU A 251 4.42 7.65 13.53
CA LEU A 251 3.58 6.54 13.96
C LEU A 251 3.45 6.48 15.50
N ASP A 252 4.52 6.71 16.21
CA ASP A 252 4.50 6.68 17.69
C ASP A 252 3.65 7.84 18.24
N GLN A 253 3.70 9.03 17.60
CA GLN A 253 2.83 10.15 17.93
C GLN A 253 1.34 9.86 17.61
N LEU A 254 1.04 9.25 16.46
CA LEU A 254 -0.31 8.80 16.16
C LEU A 254 -0.84 7.87 17.25
N ARG A 255 -0.05 6.87 17.63
CA ARG A 255 -0.41 5.87 18.65
C ARG A 255 -0.63 6.49 20.02
N LYS A 256 0.24 7.43 20.41
CA LYS A 256 0.10 8.17 21.68
C LYS A 256 -1.25 8.87 21.74
N ARG A 257 -1.55 9.74 20.75
CA ARG A 257 -2.81 10.49 20.69
C ARG A 257 -4.05 9.61 20.58
N THR A 258 -3.92 8.48 19.86
CA THR A 258 -5.00 7.49 19.76
C THR A 258 -5.31 6.84 21.10
N ALA A 259 -4.27 6.52 21.88
CA ALA A 259 -4.42 5.92 23.21
C ALA A 259 -5.04 6.88 24.23
N GLU A 260 -4.77 8.18 24.13
CA GLU A 260 -5.37 9.21 24.99
C GLU A 260 -6.89 9.33 24.81
N LEU A 261 -7.42 8.87 23.68
CA LEU A 261 -8.84 8.91 23.34
C LEU A 261 -9.52 7.54 23.42
N ASP A 262 -8.80 6.50 23.83
CA ASP A 262 -9.26 5.11 23.79
C ASP A 262 -9.83 4.67 22.42
N LEU A 263 -9.30 5.25 21.33
CA LEU A 263 -9.70 4.92 19.97
C LEU A 263 -9.02 3.62 19.49
N PRO A 264 -9.63 2.92 18.55
CA PRO A 264 -9.02 1.74 17.94
C PRO A 264 -7.63 2.04 17.39
N ARG A 265 -6.64 1.20 17.76
CA ARG A 265 -5.26 1.36 17.36
C ARG A 265 -5.09 1.10 15.86
N ILE A 266 -4.60 2.10 15.13
CA ILE A 266 -4.33 2.03 13.70
C ILE A 266 -2.88 2.44 13.39
N GLY A 267 -2.43 2.14 12.16
CA GLY A 267 -1.17 2.62 11.63
C GLY A 267 -1.35 3.82 10.70
N LEU A 268 -0.25 4.49 10.34
CA LEU A 268 -0.30 5.64 9.43
C LEU A 268 -0.93 5.32 8.06
N HIS A 269 -0.79 4.09 7.58
CA HIS A 269 -1.42 3.71 6.31
C HIS A 269 -2.93 3.49 6.46
N ASP A 270 -3.38 3.18 7.67
CA ASP A 270 -4.80 2.97 7.94
C ASP A 270 -5.59 4.27 7.98
N LEU A 271 -4.95 5.46 8.13
CA LEU A 271 -5.59 6.75 7.88
C LEU A 271 -6.10 6.87 6.43
N ARG A 272 -5.33 6.36 5.46
CA ARG A 272 -5.78 6.27 4.07
C ARG A 272 -6.90 5.24 3.89
N HIS A 273 -6.87 4.13 4.63
CA HIS A 273 -7.96 3.15 4.64
C HIS A 273 -9.22 3.75 5.27
N THR A 274 -9.07 4.54 6.33
CA THR A 274 -10.17 5.33 6.94
C THR A 274 -10.77 6.31 5.93
N ALA A 275 -9.95 7.07 5.19
CA ALA A 275 -10.45 7.95 4.13
C ALA A 275 -11.25 7.18 3.07
N ALA A 276 -10.78 6.00 2.67
CA ALA A 276 -11.52 5.15 1.72
C ALA A 276 -12.84 4.64 2.30
N SER A 277 -12.83 4.17 3.55
CA SER A 277 -14.02 3.67 4.25
C SER A 277 -15.09 4.76 4.39
N ILE A 278 -14.67 5.98 4.74
CA ILE A 278 -15.58 7.14 4.81
C ILE A 278 -16.18 7.44 3.43
N MET A 279 -15.38 7.48 2.36
CA MET A 279 -15.89 7.71 1.02
C MET A 279 -16.92 6.63 0.58
N ILE A 280 -16.71 5.37 0.99
CA ILE A 280 -17.64 4.28 0.72
C ILE A 280 -18.95 4.49 1.50
N ALA A 281 -18.86 4.82 2.78
CA ALA A 281 -20.02 5.11 3.61
C ALA A 281 -20.87 6.28 3.07
N GLU A 282 -20.21 7.25 2.43
CA GLU A 282 -20.86 8.38 1.71
C GLU A 282 -21.33 8.00 0.30
N ASN A 283 -21.39 6.70 -0.04
CA ASN A 283 -21.85 6.19 -1.33
C ASN A 283 -21.10 6.74 -2.56
N ILE A 284 -19.84 7.16 -2.40
CA ILE A 284 -19.00 7.58 -3.52
C ILE A 284 -18.68 6.35 -4.42
N PRO A 285 -18.87 6.45 -5.74
CA PRO A 285 -18.60 5.34 -6.65
C PRO A 285 -17.18 4.80 -6.52
N VAL A 286 -17.03 3.47 -6.46
CA VAL A 286 -15.73 2.78 -6.23
C VAL A 286 -14.66 3.20 -7.25
N ALA A 287 -15.07 3.48 -8.50
CA ALA A 287 -14.17 3.99 -9.54
C ALA A 287 -13.60 5.38 -9.18
N VAL A 288 -14.41 6.25 -8.60
CA VAL A 288 -13.99 7.58 -8.13
C VAL A 288 -13.06 7.44 -6.94
N ILE A 289 -13.39 6.58 -5.96
CA ILE A 289 -12.53 6.28 -4.80
C ILE A 289 -11.17 5.74 -5.28
N SER A 290 -11.17 4.78 -6.20
CA SER A 290 -9.95 4.21 -6.78
C SER A 290 -9.05 5.28 -7.42
N LYS A 291 -9.65 6.19 -8.18
CA LYS A 291 -8.95 7.33 -8.82
C LYS A 291 -8.44 8.33 -7.78
N THR A 292 -9.26 8.72 -6.81
CA THR A 292 -8.89 9.65 -5.73
C THR A 292 -7.73 9.10 -4.91
N LEU A 293 -7.75 7.82 -4.60
CA LEU A 293 -6.67 7.15 -3.88
C LEU A 293 -5.47 6.81 -4.77
N ARG A 294 -5.56 7.00 -6.07
CA ARG A 294 -4.48 6.68 -7.03
C ARG A 294 -4.05 5.22 -6.93
N HIS A 295 -5.03 4.30 -6.92
CA HIS A 295 -4.76 2.89 -7.07
C HIS A 295 -4.43 2.57 -8.53
N SER A 296 -3.46 1.68 -8.77
CA SER A 296 -3.07 1.28 -10.12
C SER A 296 -4.17 0.53 -10.86
N THR A 297 -5.07 -0.12 -10.11
CA THR A 297 -6.24 -0.83 -10.65
C THR A 297 -7.43 -0.68 -9.70
N ILE A 298 -8.64 -0.65 -10.26
CA ILE A 298 -9.88 -0.65 -9.46
C ILE A 298 -10.01 -1.92 -8.62
N ALA A 299 -9.48 -3.05 -9.11
CA ALA A 299 -9.45 -4.32 -8.38
C ALA A 299 -8.76 -4.18 -7.01
N THR A 300 -7.77 -3.29 -6.88
CA THR A 300 -7.14 -3.00 -5.59
C THR A 300 -8.16 -2.45 -4.58
N THR A 301 -9.02 -1.53 -5.01
CA THR A 301 -10.08 -0.94 -4.16
C THR A 301 -11.12 -2.00 -3.80
N ILE A 302 -11.59 -2.77 -4.78
CA ILE A 302 -12.58 -3.82 -4.57
C ILE A 302 -12.04 -4.91 -3.64
N ASN A 303 -10.81 -5.37 -3.82
CA ASN A 303 -10.21 -6.40 -2.97
C ASN A 303 -9.98 -5.94 -1.51
N LEU A 304 -9.74 -4.64 -1.30
CA LEU A 304 -9.52 -4.08 0.04
C LEU A 304 -10.83 -3.76 0.76
N TYR A 305 -11.85 -3.30 0.04
CA TYR A 305 -13.06 -2.69 0.62
C TYR A 305 -14.36 -3.34 0.15
N GLY A 306 -14.31 -4.38 -0.69
CA GLY A 306 -15.51 -5.02 -1.24
C GLY A 306 -16.45 -5.60 -0.17
N HIS A 307 -15.92 -5.94 1.01
CA HIS A 307 -16.72 -6.38 2.15
C HIS A 307 -17.64 -5.28 2.70
N LEU A 308 -17.30 -4.00 2.52
CA LEU A 308 -18.12 -2.84 2.91
C LEU A 308 -19.23 -2.54 1.90
N LEU A 309 -19.24 -3.21 0.75
CA LEU A 309 -20.20 -3.00 -0.35
C LEU A 309 -21.32 -4.05 -0.37
N LYS A 310 -21.41 -4.94 0.65
CA LYS A 310 -22.34 -6.08 0.64
C LYS A 310 -23.80 -5.65 0.53
N ASP A 311 -24.19 -4.57 1.18
CA ASP A 311 -25.56 -4.08 1.17
C ASP A 311 -25.89 -3.24 -0.08
N SER A 312 -24.90 -2.91 -0.90
CA SER A 312 -25.06 -2.07 -2.10
C SER A 312 -25.82 -2.78 -3.22
N ALA A 313 -25.82 -4.12 -3.25
CA ALA A 313 -26.54 -4.87 -4.28
C ALA A 313 -28.06 -4.75 -4.10
N ASP A 314 -28.54 -4.89 -2.87
CA ASP A 314 -29.97 -4.76 -2.55
C ASP A 314 -30.44 -3.31 -2.76
N GLN A 315 -29.61 -2.34 -2.35
CA GLN A 315 -29.88 -0.93 -2.59
C GLN A 315 -29.94 -0.59 -4.09
N ALA A 316 -29.07 -1.19 -4.90
CA ALA A 316 -29.07 -0.98 -6.35
C ALA A 316 -30.35 -1.52 -7.00
N VAL A 317 -30.82 -2.71 -6.57
CA VAL A 317 -32.08 -3.30 -7.06
C VAL A 317 -33.28 -2.44 -6.66
N LEU A 318 -33.32 -1.97 -5.42
CA LEU A 318 -34.37 -1.06 -4.93
C LEU A 318 -34.38 0.26 -5.68
N ALA A 319 -33.20 0.87 -5.90
CA ALA A 319 -33.05 2.11 -6.65
C ALA A 319 -33.52 1.96 -8.10
N LEU A 320 -33.21 0.81 -8.74
CA LEU A 320 -33.68 0.49 -10.08
C LEU A 320 -35.23 0.42 -10.11
N ALA A 321 -35.82 -0.34 -9.18
CA ALA A 321 -37.29 -0.45 -9.09
C ALA A 321 -37.96 0.92 -8.91
N GLN A 322 -37.46 1.71 -7.95
CA GLN A 322 -37.96 3.07 -7.72
C GLN A 322 -37.81 4.00 -8.92
N ALA A 323 -36.71 3.87 -9.71
CA ALA A 323 -36.51 4.66 -10.92
C ALA A 323 -37.54 4.28 -11.99
N LEU A 324 -37.83 2.99 -12.14
CA LEU A 324 -38.87 2.50 -13.08
C LEU A 324 -40.26 2.94 -12.66
N ASP A 325 -40.60 2.87 -11.36
CA ASP A 325 -41.89 3.31 -10.82
C ASP A 325 -42.09 4.82 -11.03
N ARG A 326 -41.06 5.64 -10.77
CA ARG A 326 -41.12 7.08 -11.05
C ARG A 326 -41.33 7.38 -12.54
N ALA A 327 -40.67 6.63 -13.43
CA ALA A 327 -40.83 6.79 -14.86
C ALA A 327 -42.22 6.34 -15.35
N ALA A 328 -42.81 5.32 -14.74
CA ALA A 328 -44.15 4.87 -15.02
C ALA A 328 -45.24 5.87 -14.53
N ALA A 329 -45.05 6.42 -13.32
CA ALA A 329 -45.97 7.43 -12.75
C ALA A 329 -45.97 8.77 -13.53
N GLY A 330 -44.85 9.13 -14.18
CA GLY A 330 -44.74 10.32 -15.03
C GLY A 330 -45.32 10.16 -16.44
N ARG A 331 -45.72 8.96 -16.82
CA ARG A 331 -46.40 8.72 -18.10
C ARG A 331 -47.91 8.91 -17.90
N SER A 332 -48.53 9.87 -18.60
CA SER A 332 -49.96 9.90 -18.77
C SER A 332 -50.43 8.55 -19.29
N PRO A 333 -51.58 8.01 -18.80
CA PRO A 333 -52.06 6.71 -19.24
C PRO A 333 -52.16 6.68 -20.76
N VAL A 334 -51.51 5.70 -21.37
CA VAL A 334 -51.66 5.45 -22.81
C VAL A 334 -53.16 5.19 -23.03
N PRO A 335 -53.84 5.96 -23.90
CA PRO A 335 -55.26 5.72 -24.16
C PRO A 335 -55.44 4.28 -24.58
N GLY A 336 -56.33 3.56 -23.89
CA GLY A 336 -56.64 2.16 -24.22
C GLY A 336 -57.17 2.05 -25.65
N PRO A 337 -57.04 0.87 -26.29
CA PRO A 337 -57.45 0.67 -27.68
C PRO A 337 -58.91 1.12 -27.97
N GLY A 338 -59.77 1.19 -26.94
CA GLY A 338 -61.15 1.66 -27.04
C GLY A 338 -61.34 3.17 -27.10
N GLU A 339 -60.34 3.98 -26.64
CA GLU A 339 -60.41 5.44 -26.66
C GLU A 339 -59.96 6.06 -27.99
N VAL A 340 -59.05 5.36 -28.67
CA VAL A 340 -58.55 5.76 -30.01
C VAL A 340 -59.65 5.64 -31.04
N LEU A 341 -60.57 4.67 -30.92
CA LEU A 341 -61.71 4.49 -31.83
C LEU A 341 -62.86 5.50 -31.63
N ARG A 342 -62.96 6.13 -30.46
CA ARG A 342 -64.00 7.18 -30.23
C ARG A 342 -63.59 8.59 -30.66
N ARG A 343 -62.32 8.83 -30.99
CA ARG A 343 -61.84 10.11 -31.54
C ARG A 343 -61.77 10.13 -33.07
N ALA A 344 -61.97 8.98 -33.72
CA ALA A 344 -61.99 8.87 -35.19
C ALA A 344 -63.41 8.71 -35.81
N ALA A 345 -64.48 8.79 -35.01
CA ALA A 345 -65.85 8.87 -35.42
C ALA A 345 -66.38 10.27 -35.10
#